data_19a9470f1afc84e4b5805c4e801ce433
#
_entry.id   19a9470f1afc84e4b5805c4e801ce433
#
_cell.length_a   1.000
_cell.length_b   1.000
_cell.length_c   1.000
_cell.angle_alpha   90.00
_cell.angle_beta   90.00
_cell.angle_gamma   90.00
#
_symmetry.space_group_name_H-M   'P 1'
#
loop_
_entity.id
_entity.type
_entity.pdbx_description
1 polymer ?
#
loop_
_entity_poly.entity_id
_entity_poly.type
_entity_poly.pdbx_seq_one_letter_code
_entity_poly.pdbx_strand_id
1 'polypeptide(L)'
;MAKISVIIPAYNAETTLRTAVESILSQQVPELEIIIVNDGSTDGTDRLCHALASEYPCIHVITQKNAGICAARNRGMEAASGEYITFCDDDDLFWQGALHLLLQTAEDTRADLVRGGYELLRQRPDGTFAEQPHPAGSPCTIALGRGGSYGAFLENSGPQFVWNALYRRTALLGLRFNERCSYGLEDFVFNAAAYRRVGKAVYIPQVVYRHFESAQSTSCAHTAQALLGRIRALEPWMEAEFHAAQRWCGPEE
;
A
#
# COMPACT_ATOMS: atom_id res chain seq x y z
N MET A 1 -10.69 -6.11 19.21
CA MET A 1 -10.88 -5.71 17.79
C MET A 1 -9.50 -5.27 17.31
N ALA A 2 -9.04 -5.73 16.18
CA ALA A 2 -7.69 -5.39 15.71
C ALA A 2 -7.51 -3.86 15.60
N LYS A 3 -6.30 -3.40 15.94
CA LYS A 3 -5.95 -1.98 15.80
C LYS A 3 -5.48 -1.68 14.40
N ILE A 4 -4.61 -2.53 13.86
CA ILE A 4 -4.10 -2.43 12.48
C ILE A 4 -4.34 -3.76 11.78
N SER A 5 -4.90 -3.72 10.55
CA SER A 5 -4.87 -4.80 9.58
C SER A 5 -3.80 -4.51 8.54
N VAL A 6 -2.80 -5.38 8.43
CA VAL A 6 -1.80 -5.34 7.35
C VAL A 6 -2.21 -6.34 6.28
N ILE A 7 -2.43 -5.87 5.06
CA ILE A 7 -2.85 -6.68 3.92
C ILE A 7 -1.64 -7.00 3.05
N ILE A 8 -1.39 -8.29 2.82
CA ILE A 8 -0.28 -8.79 1.99
C ILE A 8 -0.88 -9.56 0.81
N PRO A 9 -0.92 -8.97 -0.41
CA PRO A 9 -1.17 -9.74 -1.62
C PRO A 9 0.06 -10.60 -1.90
N ALA A 10 -0.10 -11.93 -2.08
CA ALA A 10 1.01 -12.84 -2.30
C ALA A 10 0.81 -13.68 -3.56
N TYR A 11 1.83 -13.69 -4.44
CA TYR A 11 1.84 -14.51 -5.65
C TYR A 11 3.24 -14.99 -5.98
N ASN A 12 3.48 -16.31 -5.86
CA ASN A 12 4.79 -16.95 -6.09
C ASN A 12 5.91 -16.31 -5.25
N ALA A 13 5.65 -16.18 -3.94
CA ALA A 13 6.49 -15.49 -2.96
C ALA A 13 7.10 -16.44 -1.92
N GLU A 14 7.35 -17.71 -2.27
CA GLU A 14 7.85 -18.71 -1.33
C GLU A 14 9.19 -18.34 -0.66
N THR A 15 9.98 -17.47 -1.30
CA THR A 15 11.30 -17.06 -0.82
C THR A 15 11.30 -15.74 -0.05
N THR A 16 10.29 -14.90 -0.19
CA THR A 16 10.24 -13.51 0.33
C THR A 16 9.21 -13.31 1.43
N LEU A 17 8.04 -13.93 1.29
CA LEU A 17 6.88 -13.71 2.15
C LEU A 17 7.18 -13.86 3.65
N ARG A 18 8.01 -14.84 4.06
CA ARG A 18 8.36 -15.00 5.48
C ARG A 18 9.06 -13.76 6.03
N THR A 19 10.02 -13.22 5.29
CA THR A 19 10.77 -12.02 5.69
C THR A 19 9.86 -10.80 5.78
N ALA A 20 8.94 -10.64 4.84
CA ALA A 20 7.93 -9.58 4.85
C ALA A 20 7.06 -9.68 6.12
N VAL A 21 6.53 -10.86 6.43
CA VAL A 21 5.71 -11.12 7.62
C VAL A 21 6.50 -10.88 8.91
N GLU A 22 7.74 -11.34 8.99
CA GLU A 22 8.61 -11.14 10.16
C GLU A 22 8.91 -9.65 10.39
N SER A 23 9.05 -8.85 9.34
CA SER A 23 9.23 -7.41 9.46
C SER A 23 8.03 -6.73 10.11
N ILE A 24 6.82 -7.22 9.86
CA ILE A 24 5.58 -6.74 10.45
C ILE A 24 5.45 -7.20 11.90
N LEU A 25 5.69 -8.47 12.17
CA LEU A 25 5.59 -9.04 13.53
C LEU A 25 6.60 -8.41 14.49
N SER A 26 7.81 -8.08 14.00
CA SER A 26 8.87 -7.43 14.79
C SER A 26 8.48 -6.03 15.29
N GLN A 27 7.45 -5.41 14.72
CA GLN A 27 6.94 -4.11 15.16
C GLN A 27 6.26 -4.17 16.54
N GLN A 28 5.83 -5.35 16.99
CA GLN A 28 5.18 -5.57 18.29
C GLN A 28 3.97 -4.66 18.54
N VAL A 29 3.22 -4.34 17.49
CA VAL A 29 2.00 -3.54 17.59
C VAL A 29 0.93 -4.35 18.31
N PRO A 30 0.30 -3.82 19.38
CA PRO A 30 -0.80 -4.50 20.03
C PRO A 30 -2.00 -4.67 19.09
N GLU A 31 -2.71 -5.77 19.21
CA GLU A 31 -3.92 -6.03 18.41
C GLU A 31 -3.69 -5.95 16.88
N LEU A 32 -2.55 -6.49 16.44
CA LEU A 32 -2.19 -6.63 15.04
C LEU A 32 -2.99 -7.75 14.37
N GLU A 33 -3.46 -7.53 13.17
CA GLU A 33 -4.03 -8.50 12.23
C GLU A 33 -3.23 -8.48 10.93
N ILE A 34 -2.80 -9.63 10.44
CA ILE A 34 -2.13 -9.78 9.15
C ILE A 34 -3.02 -10.63 8.26
N ILE A 35 -3.38 -10.12 7.10
CA ILE A 35 -4.22 -10.82 6.12
C ILE A 35 -3.38 -11.10 4.89
N ILE A 36 -2.98 -12.35 4.72
CA ILE A 36 -2.26 -12.81 3.52
C ILE A 36 -3.29 -13.30 2.52
N VAL A 37 -3.29 -12.70 1.33
CA VAL A 37 -4.16 -13.13 0.24
C VAL A 37 -3.30 -13.82 -0.81
N ASN A 38 -3.28 -15.17 -0.79
CA ASN A 38 -2.62 -15.99 -1.81
C ASN A 38 -3.43 -15.95 -3.09
N ASP A 39 -2.92 -15.24 -4.08
CA ASP A 39 -3.57 -15.02 -5.39
C ASP A 39 -3.27 -16.17 -6.38
N GLY A 40 -3.49 -17.41 -5.93
CA GLY A 40 -3.37 -18.59 -6.78
C GLY A 40 -1.92 -18.92 -7.15
N SER A 41 -1.00 -18.84 -6.19
CA SER A 41 0.41 -19.21 -6.38
C SER A 41 0.57 -20.65 -6.86
N THR A 42 1.62 -20.88 -7.64
CA THR A 42 1.96 -22.19 -8.22
C THR A 42 3.25 -22.80 -7.65
N ASP A 43 3.93 -22.06 -6.76
CA ASP A 43 5.12 -22.48 -6.01
C ASP A 43 4.77 -22.92 -4.58
N GLY A 44 5.74 -22.88 -3.65
CA GLY A 44 5.55 -23.23 -2.24
C GLY A 44 4.82 -22.19 -1.39
N THR A 45 4.35 -21.08 -1.95
CA THR A 45 3.73 -19.96 -1.21
C THR A 45 2.50 -20.40 -0.41
N ASP A 46 1.61 -21.21 -0.98
CA ASP A 46 0.40 -21.67 -0.28
C ASP A 46 0.75 -22.46 1.00
N ARG A 47 1.69 -23.37 0.91
CA ARG A 47 2.21 -24.11 2.08
C ARG A 47 2.82 -23.18 3.11
N LEU A 48 3.57 -22.16 2.70
CA LEU A 48 4.19 -21.17 3.57
C LEU A 48 3.12 -20.33 4.27
N CYS A 49 2.09 -19.87 3.58
CA CYS A 49 0.97 -19.12 4.15
C CYS A 49 0.31 -19.90 5.31
N HIS A 50 -0.01 -21.17 5.08
CA HIS A 50 -0.61 -22.02 6.10
C HIS A 50 0.33 -22.30 7.28
N ALA A 51 1.62 -22.47 7.04
CA ALA A 51 2.61 -22.60 8.09
C ALA A 51 2.67 -21.34 8.98
N LEU A 52 2.72 -20.16 8.36
CA LEU A 52 2.72 -18.87 9.08
C LEU A 52 1.45 -18.67 9.90
N ALA A 53 0.27 -18.99 9.36
CA ALA A 53 -0.99 -18.89 10.09
C ALA A 53 -1.08 -19.87 11.27
N SER A 54 -0.42 -21.02 11.18
CA SER A 54 -0.33 -21.98 12.29
C SER A 54 0.64 -21.52 13.37
N GLU A 55 1.68 -20.79 12.99
CA GLU A 55 2.72 -20.26 13.89
C GLU A 55 2.25 -19.01 14.62
N TYR A 56 1.48 -18.14 13.95
CA TYR A 56 1.07 -16.82 14.46
C TYR A 56 -0.45 -16.64 14.40
N PRO A 57 -1.15 -16.63 15.54
CA PRO A 57 -2.61 -16.52 15.60
C PRO A 57 -3.20 -15.22 15.01
N CYS A 58 -2.38 -14.18 14.86
CA CYS A 58 -2.79 -12.91 14.23
C CYS A 58 -2.78 -12.94 12.70
N ILE A 59 -2.36 -14.07 12.08
CA ILE A 59 -2.29 -14.23 10.63
C ILE A 59 -3.52 -14.97 10.13
N HIS A 60 -4.20 -14.36 9.16
CA HIS A 60 -5.34 -14.93 8.44
C HIS A 60 -4.97 -15.12 6.99
N VAL A 61 -5.24 -16.29 6.43
CA VAL A 61 -4.95 -16.63 5.03
C VAL A 61 -6.23 -16.73 4.24
N ILE A 62 -6.23 -16.11 3.08
CA ILE A 62 -7.30 -16.23 2.07
C ILE A 62 -6.64 -16.71 0.78
N THR A 63 -7.09 -17.84 0.24
CA THR A 63 -6.63 -18.32 -1.07
C THR A 63 -7.70 -18.07 -2.11
N GLN A 64 -7.30 -17.53 -3.25
CA GLN A 64 -8.19 -17.30 -4.39
C GLN A 64 -7.53 -17.79 -5.70
N LYS A 65 -8.32 -17.88 -6.76
CA LYS A 65 -7.77 -18.05 -8.11
C LYS A 65 -7.09 -16.76 -8.54
N ASN A 66 -5.93 -16.86 -9.18
CA ASN A 66 -5.19 -15.68 -9.64
C ASN A 66 -6.07 -14.69 -10.41
N ALA A 67 -6.16 -13.48 -9.88
CA ALA A 67 -6.95 -12.37 -10.41
C ALA A 67 -6.18 -11.03 -10.38
N GLY A 68 -4.92 -11.05 -9.94
CA GLY A 68 -4.01 -9.92 -9.90
C GLY A 68 -4.04 -9.14 -8.58
N ILE A 69 -3.02 -8.31 -8.40
CA ILE A 69 -2.74 -7.59 -7.14
C ILE A 69 -3.93 -6.74 -6.65
N CYS A 70 -4.65 -6.09 -7.57
CA CYS A 70 -5.83 -5.28 -7.23
C CYS A 70 -6.95 -6.13 -6.61
N ALA A 71 -7.23 -7.30 -7.20
CA ALA A 71 -8.24 -8.23 -6.68
C ALA A 71 -7.82 -8.80 -5.31
N ALA A 72 -6.54 -9.15 -5.15
CA ALA A 72 -6.00 -9.63 -3.88
C ALA A 72 -6.09 -8.55 -2.79
N ARG A 73 -5.68 -7.31 -3.07
CA ARG A 73 -5.82 -6.19 -2.12
C ARG A 73 -7.28 -5.91 -1.79
N ASN A 74 -8.20 -5.95 -2.76
CA ASN A 74 -9.63 -5.82 -2.54
C ASN A 74 -10.16 -6.89 -1.58
N ARG A 75 -9.76 -8.14 -1.79
CA ARG A 75 -10.16 -9.26 -0.94
C ARG A 75 -9.64 -9.11 0.49
N GLY A 76 -8.40 -8.64 0.65
CA GLY A 76 -7.83 -8.32 1.95
C GLY A 76 -8.59 -7.20 2.66
N MET A 77 -8.94 -6.12 1.96
CA MET A 77 -9.73 -5.01 2.51
C MET A 77 -11.13 -5.45 2.99
N GLU A 78 -11.77 -6.36 2.28
CA GLU A 78 -13.08 -6.93 2.67
C GLU A 78 -12.99 -7.72 3.97
N ALA A 79 -11.87 -8.40 4.22
CA ALA A 79 -11.65 -9.22 5.40
C ALA A 79 -11.13 -8.42 6.61
N ALA A 80 -10.56 -7.23 6.39
CA ALA A 80 -9.91 -6.42 7.40
C ALA A 80 -10.88 -5.97 8.49
N SER A 81 -10.53 -6.24 9.77
CA SER A 81 -11.31 -5.87 10.95
C SER A 81 -10.71 -4.69 11.73
N GLY A 82 -9.46 -4.33 11.47
CA GLY A 82 -8.72 -3.29 12.17
C GLY A 82 -9.34 -1.90 12.05
N GLU A 83 -9.05 -1.06 13.03
CA GLU A 83 -9.42 0.37 12.98
C GLU A 83 -8.68 1.07 11.83
N TYR A 84 -7.44 0.66 11.60
CA TYR A 84 -6.60 1.13 10.51
C TYR A 84 -6.20 0.00 9.57
N ILE A 85 -5.95 0.35 8.31
CA ILE A 85 -5.46 -0.57 7.27
C ILE A 85 -4.16 -0.03 6.71
N THR A 86 -3.21 -0.91 6.44
CA THR A 86 -2.03 -0.66 5.63
C THR A 86 -1.76 -1.85 4.72
N PHE A 87 -0.87 -1.68 3.75
CA PHE A 87 -0.50 -2.73 2.79
C PHE A 87 1.00 -3.02 2.90
N CYS A 88 1.38 -4.24 2.56
CA CYS A 88 2.77 -4.66 2.42
C CYS A 88 2.85 -5.58 1.22
N ASP A 89 3.77 -5.34 0.30
CA ASP A 89 4.02 -6.28 -0.79
C ASP A 89 4.81 -7.48 -0.25
N ASP A 90 4.67 -8.63 -0.87
CA ASP A 90 5.17 -9.92 -0.37
C ASP A 90 6.71 -10.08 -0.47
N ASP A 91 7.38 -9.12 -1.07
CA ASP A 91 8.84 -9.02 -1.22
C ASP A 91 9.45 -7.77 -0.55
N ASP A 92 8.65 -6.99 0.19
CA ASP A 92 9.04 -5.74 0.82
C ASP A 92 9.05 -5.81 2.36
N LEU A 93 9.55 -4.75 3.02
CA LEU A 93 9.69 -4.71 4.48
C LEU A 93 9.20 -3.39 5.07
N PHE A 94 8.54 -3.46 6.23
CA PHE A 94 8.39 -2.29 7.09
C PHE A 94 9.71 -1.94 7.79
N TRP A 95 10.03 -0.65 7.86
CA TRP A 95 11.13 -0.16 8.68
C TRP A 95 10.86 -0.40 10.17
N GLN A 96 11.89 -0.63 10.96
CA GLN A 96 11.73 -0.90 12.38
C GLN A 96 11.04 0.27 13.10
N GLY A 97 9.97 -0.01 13.88
CA GLY A 97 9.17 0.98 14.59
C GLY A 97 8.17 1.75 13.72
N ALA A 98 8.11 1.46 12.42
CA ALA A 98 7.28 2.19 11.46
C ALA A 98 5.78 2.13 11.76
N LEU A 99 5.24 0.94 12.05
CA LEU A 99 3.82 0.78 12.35
C LEU A 99 3.43 1.48 13.66
N HIS A 100 4.30 1.47 14.66
CA HIS A 100 4.08 2.24 15.89
C HIS A 100 4.04 3.74 15.62
N LEU A 101 5.00 4.25 14.85
CA LEU A 101 5.07 5.67 14.52
C LEU A 101 3.85 6.14 13.73
N LEU A 102 3.45 5.36 12.72
CA LEU A 102 2.25 5.65 11.92
C LEU A 102 0.99 5.64 12.78
N LEU A 103 0.82 4.62 13.64
CA LEU A 103 -0.33 4.48 14.53
C LEU A 103 -0.39 5.62 15.53
N GLN A 104 0.70 5.88 16.27
CA GLN A 104 0.77 6.96 17.24
C GLN A 104 0.45 8.31 16.60
N THR A 105 1.02 8.58 15.42
CA THR A 105 0.74 9.81 14.69
C THR A 105 -0.74 9.91 14.32
N ALA A 106 -1.35 8.81 13.86
CA ALA A 106 -2.78 8.79 13.51
C ALA A 106 -3.68 9.07 14.71
N GLU A 107 -3.35 8.50 15.88
CA GLU A 107 -4.09 8.68 17.11
C GLU A 107 -3.94 10.10 17.67
N ASP A 108 -2.70 10.58 17.83
CA ASP A 108 -2.39 11.90 18.40
C ASP A 108 -2.99 13.03 17.56
N THR A 109 -2.96 12.89 16.23
CA THR A 109 -3.47 13.89 15.31
C THR A 109 -4.91 13.68 14.92
N ARG A 110 -5.51 12.53 15.23
CA ARG A 110 -6.82 12.09 14.72
C ARG A 110 -6.88 12.10 13.18
N ALA A 111 -5.78 11.75 12.55
CA ALA A 111 -5.71 11.69 11.10
C ALA A 111 -6.47 10.48 10.54
N ASP A 112 -7.04 10.63 9.36
CA ASP A 112 -7.62 9.53 8.60
C ASP A 112 -6.59 8.84 7.71
N LEU A 113 -5.47 9.53 7.44
CA LEU A 113 -4.33 9.03 6.71
C LEU A 113 -3.04 9.58 7.30
N VAL A 114 -2.07 8.69 7.54
CA VAL A 114 -0.69 9.07 7.86
C VAL A 114 0.22 8.44 6.82
N ARG A 115 1.11 9.22 6.22
CA ARG A 115 2.06 8.76 5.21
C ARG A 115 3.49 9.09 5.62
N GLY A 116 4.38 8.10 5.50
CA GLY A 116 5.81 8.27 5.71
C GLY A 116 6.61 8.22 4.41
N GLY A 117 7.91 8.44 4.52
CA GLY A 117 8.87 8.20 3.45
C GLY A 117 9.12 6.70 3.24
N TYR A 118 9.86 6.40 2.19
CA TYR A 118 10.30 5.04 1.90
C TYR A 118 11.76 5.02 1.45
N GLU A 119 12.36 3.85 1.48
CA GLU A 119 13.69 3.58 0.92
C GLU A 119 13.54 2.63 -0.26
N LEU A 120 14.07 3.02 -1.41
CA LEU A 120 14.15 2.17 -2.59
C LEU A 120 15.47 1.40 -2.58
N LEU A 121 15.39 0.07 -2.59
CA LEU A 121 16.52 -0.85 -2.65
C LEU A 121 16.57 -1.46 -4.06
N ARG A 122 17.37 -0.87 -4.92
CA ARG A 122 17.54 -1.34 -6.29
C ARG A 122 18.66 -2.36 -6.40
N GLN A 123 18.33 -3.56 -6.87
CA GLN A 123 19.33 -4.61 -7.07
C GLN A 123 20.30 -4.24 -8.19
N ARG A 124 21.61 -4.36 -7.88
CA ARG A 124 22.71 -4.21 -8.86
C ARG A 124 22.99 -5.54 -9.54
N PRO A 125 23.74 -5.52 -10.69
CA PRO A 125 24.13 -6.75 -11.38
C PRO A 125 24.99 -7.72 -10.56
N ASP A 126 25.67 -7.23 -9.53
CA ASP A 126 26.48 -8.03 -8.60
C ASP A 126 25.66 -8.65 -7.45
N GLY A 127 24.33 -8.44 -7.45
CA GLY A 127 23.41 -8.92 -6.42
C GLY A 127 23.32 -8.03 -5.18
N THR A 128 24.15 -6.99 -5.04
CA THR A 128 24.04 -6.01 -3.96
C THR A 128 22.88 -5.02 -4.21
N PHE A 129 22.48 -4.27 -3.19
CA PHE A 129 21.44 -3.25 -3.33
C PHE A 129 22.01 -1.84 -3.27
N ALA A 130 21.50 -0.95 -4.11
CA ALA A 130 21.67 0.49 -3.98
C ALA A 130 20.51 1.03 -3.16
N GLU A 131 20.82 1.68 -2.05
CA GLU A 131 19.84 2.29 -1.17
C GLU A 131 19.59 3.73 -1.60
N GLN A 132 18.31 4.09 -1.76
CA GLN A 132 17.90 5.44 -2.13
C GLN A 132 16.72 5.86 -1.24
N PRO A 133 16.94 6.68 -0.20
CA PRO A 133 15.87 7.17 0.64
C PRO A 133 15.00 8.20 -0.09
N HIS A 134 13.70 8.08 0.06
CA HIS A 134 12.69 8.99 -0.44
C HIS A 134 11.85 9.49 0.75
N PRO A 135 12.26 10.55 1.45
CA PRO A 135 11.44 11.12 2.53
C PRO A 135 10.11 11.65 1.99
N ALA A 136 9.06 11.57 2.77
CA ALA A 136 7.73 12.09 2.39
C ALA A 136 7.64 13.63 2.41
N GLY A 137 8.72 14.32 2.12
CA GLY A 137 8.77 15.77 2.17
C GLY A 137 8.92 16.33 3.59
N SER A 138 8.55 17.58 3.78
CA SER A 138 8.52 18.20 5.12
C SER A 138 7.31 17.72 5.91
N PRO A 139 7.42 17.61 7.26
CA PRO A 139 6.27 17.29 8.07
C PRO A 139 5.14 18.28 7.82
N CYS A 140 3.99 17.77 7.43
CA CYS A 140 2.83 18.64 7.20
C CYS A 140 1.52 17.92 7.53
N THR A 141 0.52 18.72 7.86
CA THR A 141 -0.85 18.27 8.04
C THR A 141 -1.71 18.94 6.97
N ILE A 142 -2.42 18.15 6.20
CA ILE A 142 -3.32 18.64 5.16
C ILE A 142 -4.74 18.30 5.58
N ALA A 143 -5.57 19.33 5.73
CA ALA A 143 -7.00 19.17 5.85
C ALA A 143 -7.58 19.05 4.43
N LEU A 144 -8.06 17.86 4.09
CA LEU A 144 -8.59 17.55 2.75
C LEU A 144 -10.12 17.73 2.66
N GLY A 145 -10.75 18.27 3.70
CA GLY A 145 -12.16 18.63 3.70
C GLY A 145 -12.50 19.72 2.67
N ARG A 146 -13.71 20.29 2.76
CA ARG A 146 -14.09 21.45 1.93
C ARG A 146 -13.08 22.59 2.13
N GLY A 147 -12.15 22.77 1.18
CA GLY A 147 -11.08 23.78 1.24
C GLY A 147 -9.65 23.23 1.16
N GLY A 148 -9.46 21.90 1.13
CA GLY A 148 -8.16 21.32 0.76
C GLY A 148 -7.85 21.61 -0.71
N SER A 149 -6.60 21.99 -1.03
CA SER A 149 -6.24 22.28 -2.41
C SER A 149 -5.69 21.06 -3.13
N TYR A 150 -6.03 20.91 -4.40
CA TYR A 150 -5.43 19.91 -5.29
C TYR A 150 -3.91 20.10 -5.41
N GLY A 151 -3.44 21.36 -5.39
CA GLY A 151 -2.02 21.67 -5.34
C GLY A 151 -1.32 21.07 -4.13
N ALA A 152 -1.89 21.21 -2.92
CA ALA A 152 -1.33 20.62 -1.71
C ALA A 152 -1.33 19.08 -1.77
N PHE A 153 -2.34 18.47 -2.40
CA PHE A 153 -2.36 17.04 -2.68
C PHE A 153 -1.20 16.65 -3.60
N LEU A 154 -1.02 17.33 -4.73
CA LEU A 154 0.04 17.04 -5.68
C LEU A 154 1.44 17.29 -5.12
N GLU A 155 1.66 18.40 -4.41
CA GLU A 155 2.96 18.74 -3.82
C GLU A 155 3.44 17.74 -2.77
N ASN A 156 2.49 17.14 -2.02
CA ASN A 156 2.81 16.22 -0.93
C ASN A 156 2.59 14.76 -1.31
N SER A 157 2.04 14.50 -2.48
CA SER A 157 1.63 13.16 -2.82
C SER A 157 2.72 12.32 -3.47
N GLY A 158 3.82 12.87 -4.00
CA GLY A 158 4.91 12.10 -4.58
C GLY A 158 4.43 10.83 -5.33
N PRO A 159 5.25 9.82 -5.55
CA PRO A 159 4.76 8.51 -5.96
C PRO A 159 3.80 7.97 -4.89
N GLN A 160 2.52 7.85 -5.26
CA GLN A 160 1.43 7.53 -4.35
C GLN A 160 1.33 6.02 -4.14
N PHE A 161 2.25 5.48 -3.37
CA PHE A 161 2.17 4.07 -2.99
C PHE A 161 1.20 3.87 -1.83
N VAL A 162 0.58 2.70 -1.74
CA VAL A 162 -0.34 2.38 -0.64
C VAL A 162 0.38 1.82 0.57
N TRP A 163 1.57 1.23 0.40
CA TRP A 163 2.30 0.53 1.42
C TRP A 163 3.08 1.45 2.40
N ASN A 164 3.34 2.71 2.07
CA ASN A 164 3.97 3.67 2.98
C ASN A 164 2.97 4.54 3.75
N ALA A 165 1.72 4.09 3.84
CA ALA A 165 0.64 4.84 4.48
C ALA A 165 -0.23 3.96 5.38
N LEU A 166 -0.75 4.57 6.44
CA LEU A 166 -1.76 4.01 7.33
C LEU A 166 -3.08 4.74 7.10
N TYR A 167 -4.14 4.02 6.80
CA TYR A 167 -5.45 4.56 6.47
C TYR A 167 -6.46 4.19 7.56
N ARG A 168 -7.27 5.13 8.01
CA ARG A 168 -8.44 4.82 8.84
C ARG A 168 -9.43 4.02 8.00
N ARG A 169 -9.77 2.80 8.45
CA ARG A 169 -10.62 1.87 7.70
C ARG A 169 -11.96 2.47 7.29
N THR A 170 -12.56 3.31 8.14
CA THR A 170 -13.85 3.96 7.82
C THR A 170 -13.77 4.90 6.62
N ALA A 171 -12.62 5.50 6.35
CA ALA A 171 -12.40 6.32 5.16
C ALA A 171 -12.32 5.49 3.87
N LEU A 172 -12.00 4.20 4.00
CA LEU A 172 -11.89 3.27 2.86
C LEU A 172 -13.17 2.48 2.57
N LEU A 173 -14.22 2.61 3.38
CA LEU A 173 -15.45 1.81 3.22
C LEU A 173 -16.04 1.96 1.82
N GLY A 174 -16.21 0.82 1.12
CA GLY A 174 -16.71 0.77 -0.24
C GLY A 174 -15.76 1.29 -1.32
N LEU A 175 -14.49 1.64 -0.98
CA LEU A 175 -13.44 1.80 -1.98
C LEU A 175 -12.92 0.44 -2.42
N ARG A 176 -12.46 0.39 -3.67
CA ARG A 176 -11.81 -0.78 -4.26
C ARG A 176 -10.67 -0.32 -5.16
N PHE A 177 -9.62 -1.12 -5.22
CA PHE A 177 -8.63 -1.02 -6.29
C PHE A 177 -9.30 -1.32 -7.62
N ASN A 178 -8.94 -0.58 -8.66
CA ASN A 178 -9.46 -0.82 -10.00
C ASN A 178 -8.68 -1.97 -10.65
N GLU A 179 -9.34 -3.10 -10.85
CA GLU A 179 -8.73 -4.32 -11.38
C GLU A 179 -8.27 -4.19 -12.86
N ARG A 180 -8.60 -3.10 -13.54
CA ARG A 180 -8.04 -2.74 -14.84
C ARG A 180 -6.59 -2.24 -14.75
N CYS A 181 -6.11 -1.87 -13.55
CA CYS A 181 -4.75 -1.38 -13.29
C CYS A 181 -3.81 -2.50 -12.87
N SER A 182 -3.68 -3.57 -13.66
CA SER A 182 -2.94 -4.78 -13.26
C SER A 182 -1.41 -4.67 -13.40
N TYR A 183 -0.88 -3.61 -14.02
CA TYR A 183 0.54 -3.42 -14.33
C TYR A 183 1.06 -2.03 -13.97
N GLY A 184 0.56 -1.46 -12.90
CA GLY A 184 0.93 -0.14 -12.41
C GLY A 184 -0.23 0.86 -12.42
N LEU A 185 -0.01 2.01 -11.82
CA LEU A 185 -0.98 3.09 -11.58
C LEU A 185 -2.14 2.73 -10.62
N GLU A 186 -2.25 1.47 -10.15
CA GLU A 186 -3.31 1.04 -9.25
C GLU A 186 -3.30 1.82 -7.94
N ASP A 187 -2.12 2.04 -7.39
CA ASP A 187 -1.92 2.76 -6.14
C ASP A 187 -2.33 4.23 -6.28
N PHE A 188 -1.96 4.87 -7.41
CA PHE A 188 -2.36 6.23 -7.69
C PHE A 188 -3.88 6.36 -7.80
N VAL A 189 -4.52 5.51 -8.59
CA VAL A 189 -5.98 5.50 -8.80
C VAL A 189 -6.70 5.27 -7.47
N PHE A 190 -6.22 4.34 -6.65
CA PHE A 190 -6.77 4.06 -5.33
C PHE A 190 -6.61 5.28 -4.40
N ASN A 191 -5.42 5.85 -4.33
CA ASN A 191 -5.13 6.99 -3.47
C ASN A 191 -5.94 8.23 -3.89
N ALA A 192 -6.07 8.52 -5.18
CA ALA A 192 -6.90 9.62 -5.65
C ALA A 192 -8.36 9.48 -5.16
N ALA A 193 -8.89 8.25 -5.14
CA ALA A 193 -10.22 7.97 -4.59
C ALA A 193 -10.26 8.04 -3.05
N ALA A 194 -9.23 7.54 -2.36
CA ALA A 194 -9.12 7.58 -0.89
C ALA A 194 -9.03 9.01 -0.38
N TYR A 195 -8.18 9.85 -0.96
CA TYR A 195 -8.03 11.24 -0.56
C TYR A 195 -9.31 12.08 -0.72
N ARG A 196 -10.23 11.69 -1.57
CA ARG A 196 -11.56 12.31 -1.67
C ARG A 196 -12.43 12.07 -0.44
N ARG A 197 -12.12 11.06 0.37
CA ARG A 197 -12.89 10.65 1.57
C ARG A 197 -12.18 10.98 2.88
N VAL A 198 -10.85 11.14 2.81
CA VAL A 198 -10.01 11.53 3.93
C VAL A 198 -10.28 12.98 4.29
N GLY A 199 -10.59 13.24 5.55
CA GLY A 199 -10.76 14.61 6.06
C GLY A 199 -9.44 15.24 6.47
N LYS A 200 -8.50 14.41 6.97
CA LYS A 200 -7.20 14.86 7.45
C LYS A 200 -6.10 13.86 7.08
N ALA A 201 -5.09 14.32 6.36
CA ALA A 201 -3.86 13.59 6.08
C ALA A 201 -2.67 14.23 6.80
N VAL A 202 -1.77 13.39 7.32
CA VAL A 202 -0.52 13.80 7.97
C VAL A 202 0.64 13.13 7.25
N TYR A 203 1.66 13.93 6.91
CA TYR A 203 2.90 13.47 6.30
C TYR A 203 4.02 13.56 7.32
N ILE A 204 4.79 12.50 7.46
CA ILE A 204 5.95 12.42 8.34
C ILE A 204 7.20 12.16 7.52
N PRO A 205 8.35 12.80 7.82
CA PRO A 205 9.56 12.68 7.00
C PRO A 205 10.27 11.34 7.19
N GLN A 206 9.94 10.59 8.24
CA GLN A 206 10.58 9.32 8.55
C GLN A 206 10.30 8.29 7.47
N VAL A 207 11.34 7.52 7.13
CA VAL A 207 11.22 6.32 6.31
C VAL A 207 10.48 5.26 7.11
N VAL A 208 9.39 4.74 6.55
CA VAL A 208 8.54 3.72 7.18
C VAL A 208 8.54 2.40 6.43
N TYR A 209 9.06 2.38 5.21
CA TYR A 209 8.98 1.22 4.32
C TYR A 209 10.23 1.06 3.46
N ARG A 210 10.60 -0.18 3.16
CA ARG A 210 11.71 -0.56 2.29
C ARG A 210 11.16 -1.32 1.09
N HIS A 211 11.25 -0.72 -0.07
CA HIS A 211 10.78 -1.30 -1.33
C HIS A 211 11.96 -1.88 -2.12
N PHE A 212 11.86 -3.17 -2.45
CA PHE A 212 12.88 -3.90 -3.19
C PHE A 212 12.54 -3.94 -4.68
N GLU A 213 13.39 -3.37 -5.50
CA GLU A 213 13.26 -3.39 -6.96
C GLU A 213 14.34 -4.29 -7.57
N SER A 214 13.92 -5.35 -8.23
CA SER A 214 14.76 -6.28 -8.96
C SER A 214 14.40 -6.30 -10.45
N ALA A 215 15.22 -6.95 -11.28
CA ALA A 215 14.92 -7.12 -12.70
C ALA A 215 13.64 -7.96 -12.96
N GLN A 216 13.19 -8.75 -11.96
CA GLN A 216 11.96 -9.54 -12.02
C GLN A 216 10.74 -8.78 -11.51
N SER A 217 10.91 -7.61 -10.90
CA SER A 217 9.78 -6.80 -10.40
C SER A 217 8.80 -6.46 -11.53
N THR A 218 7.51 -6.55 -11.24
CA THR A 218 6.44 -6.26 -12.22
C THR A 218 6.55 -4.86 -12.81
N SER A 219 7.00 -3.89 -12.01
CA SER A 219 7.29 -2.51 -12.43
C SER A 219 8.36 -2.42 -13.52
N CYS A 220 9.32 -3.36 -13.54
CA CYS A 220 10.42 -3.45 -14.50
C CYS A 220 10.12 -4.34 -15.72
N ALA A 221 8.95 -4.95 -15.78
CA ALA A 221 8.60 -5.86 -16.88
C ALA A 221 8.46 -5.11 -18.22
N HIS A 222 9.22 -5.55 -19.24
CA HIS A 222 9.20 -4.99 -20.60
C HIS A 222 8.51 -5.91 -21.63
N THR A 223 7.58 -6.74 -21.18
CA THR A 223 6.81 -7.62 -22.07
C THR A 223 5.70 -6.85 -22.77
N ALA A 224 5.26 -7.34 -23.96
CA ALA A 224 4.11 -6.77 -24.67
C ALA A 224 2.84 -6.75 -23.80
N GLN A 225 2.64 -7.80 -22.98
CA GLN A 225 1.52 -7.88 -22.05
C GLN A 225 1.59 -6.79 -20.97
N ALA A 226 2.76 -6.56 -20.37
CA ALA A 226 2.94 -5.51 -19.39
C ALA A 226 2.71 -4.12 -20.00
N LEU A 227 3.22 -3.87 -21.22
CA LEU A 227 2.99 -2.62 -21.93
C LEU A 227 1.50 -2.38 -22.21
N LEU A 228 0.79 -3.39 -22.72
CA LEU A 228 -0.66 -3.29 -22.95
C LEU A 228 -1.43 -3.09 -21.65
N GLY A 229 -1.00 -3.73 -20.56
CA GLY A 229 -1.58 -3.54 -19.23
C GLY A 229 -1.44 -2.10 -18.74
N ARG A 230 -0.25 -1.50 -18.89
CA ARG A 230 -0.01 -0.08 -18.54
C ARG A 230 -0.85 0.86 -19.39
N ILE A 231 -0.96 0.61 -20.69
CA ILE A 231 -1.82 1.42 -21.59
C ILE A 231 -3.28 1.35 -21.11
N ARG A 232 -3.78 0.18 -20.74
CA ARG A 232 -5.15 0.01 -20.22
C ARG A 232 -5.37 0.71 -18.87
N ALA A 233 -4.33 0.85 -18.07
CA ALA A 233 -4.39 1.55 -16.79
C ALA A 233 -4.44 3.08 -16.94
N LEU A 234 -4.07 3.64 -18.10
CA LEU A 234 -4.10 5.08 -18.33
C LEU A 234 -5.51 5.66 -18.25
N GLU A 235 -6.53 4.96 -18.75
CA GLU A 235 -7.90 5.46 -18.69
C GLU A 235 -8.41 5.64 -17.24
N PRO A 236 -8.37 4.61 -16.37
CA PRO A 236 -8.73 4.81 -14.96
C PRO A 236 -7.84 5.85 -14.25
N TRP A 237 -6.58 5.97 -14.62
CA TRP A 237 -5.70 6.99 -14.07
C TRP A 237 -6.15 8.40 -14.49
N MET A 238 -6.45 8.63 -15.77
CA MET A 238 -6.97 9.91 -16.27
C MET A 238 -8.31 10.27 -15.63
N GLU A 239 -9.21 9.31 -15.47
CA GLU A 239 -10.48 9.50 -14.75
C GLU A 239 -10.26 9.92 -13.29
N ALA A 240 -9.31 9.27 -12.60
CA ALA A 240 -8.97 9.59 -11.20
C ALA A 240 -8.39 11.00 -11.07
N GLU A 241 -7.49 11.40 -11.97
CA GLU A 241 -6.93 12.76 -12.06
C GLU A 241 -8.01 13.80 -12.30
N PHE A 242 -8.87 13.57 -13.29
CA PHE A 242 -9.96 14.47 -13.62
C PHE A 242 -10.90 14.69 -12.43
N HIS A 243 -11.31 13.61 -11.75
CA HIS A 243 -12.16 13.71 -10.57
C HIS A 243 -11.45 14.37 -9.38
N ALA A 244 -10.15 14.15 -9.22
CA ALA A 244 -9.36 14.83 -8.20
C ALA A 244 -9.31 16.33 -8.49
N ALA A 245 -8.98 16.73 -9.72
CA ALA A 245 -8.96 18.13 -10.14
C ALA A 245 -10.32 18.81 -9.92
N GLN A 246 -11.42 18.21 -10.37
CA GLN A 246 -12.78 18.77 -10.15
C GLN A 246 -13.10 19.01 -8.67
N ARG A 247 -12.63 18.12 -7.77
CA ARG A 247 -12.88 18.28 -6.34
C ARG A 247 -12.16 19.48 -5.72
N TRP A 248 -10.92 19.69 -6.12
CA TRP A 248 -10.04 20.67 -5.47
C TRP A 248 -9.89 21.99 -6.22
N CYS A 249 -10.13 22.02 -7.53
CA CYS A 249 -10.11 23.26 -8.30
C CYS A 249 -11.47 23.98 -8.32
N GLY A 250 -12.56 23.32 -7.92
CA GLY A 250 -13.92 23.88 -7.99
C GLY A 250 -14.45 23.94 -9.42
N PRO A 251 -15.72 24.31 -9.61
CA PRO A 251 -16.19 24.76 -10.91
C PRO A 251 -15.45 26.05 -11.26
N GLU A 252 -14.92 26.13 -12.46
CA GLU A 252 -14.07 27.20 -12.97
C GLU A 252 -14.52 28.60 -12.47
N GLU A 253 -13.62 29.27 -11.72
CA GLU A 253 -13.60 30.72 -11.65
C GLU A 253 -12.84 31.29 -12.85
#